data_04835896051ef49396acc68ebc22cfb8
#
_entry.id   04835896051ef49396acc68ebc22cfb8
#
_cell.length_a   1.000
_cell.length_b   1.000
_cell.length_c   1.000
_cell.angle_alpha   90.00
_cell.angle_beta   90.00
_cell.angle_gamma   90.00
#
_symmetry.space_group_name_H-M   'P 1'
#
loop_
_entity.id
_entity.type
_entity.pdbx_description
1 polymer ?
#
loop_
_entity_poly.entity_id
_entity_poly.type
_entity_poly.pdbx_seq_one_letter_code
_entity_poly.pdbx_strand_id
1 'polypeptide(L)'
;MKPTAQVDSGAAETVYPAFDRVSGALDSGALIICDHASNAIPPGYGTLGLPREALDRHIAYDIGAADVTRALAAQLGAPAVLSTYSRLIIDPNRGLDDPTLVMRYSDGAIVPGNAYIDAAEIARRSGRFWAPYRQEIAATVDAMMATGESPALISIHSFTAVWRGFLRPWKFGVLWDRDDRIPQPLIQALLAEPDLSADDVGDNEPYDGALAGDTIDEIATARGLSNALIEIRQDLIVEKDNAIAWAERIVRLLRPIIADRRSRTPADFGTRARTGAHRRGKLSTAT
;
A
#
# COMPACT_ATOMS: atom_id res chain seq x y z
N MET A 1 -33.38 26.69 -45.05
CA MET A 1 -33.51 25.90 -43.83
C MET A 1 -32.17 25.24 -43.55
N LYS A 2 -31.45 25.67 -42.50
CA LYS A 2 -30.23 25.04 -42.02
C LYS A 2 -30.65 23.97 -40.99
N PRO A 3 -30.06 22.77 -40.99
CA PRO A 3 -30.34 21.78 -39.95
C PRO A 3 -29.69 22.23 -38.63
N THR A 4 -30.50 22.30 -37.59
CA THR A 4 -30.09 22.48 -36.22
C THR A 4 -29.29 21.23 -35.78
N ALA A 5 -28.02 21.44 -35.40
CA ALA A 5 -27.21 20.41 -34.77
C ALA A 5 -27.84 20.05 -33.41
N GLN A 6 -28.21 18.79 -33.28
CA GLN A 6 -28.64 18.19 -32.02
C GLN A 6 -27.43 18.11 -31.11
N VAL A 7 -27.47 18.83 -30.00
CA VAL A 7 -26.47 18.73 -28.94
C VAL A 7 -26.70 17.37 -28.28
N ASP A 8 -25.74 16.47 -28.46
CA ASP A 8 -25.72 15.17 -27.83
C ASP A 8 -25.64 15.37 -26.30
N SER A 9 -26.66 14.92 -25.60
CA SER A 9 -26.76 15.01 -24.14
C SER A 9 -25.68 14.13 -23.56
N GLY A 10 -24.68 14.77 -22.96
CA GLY A 10 -23.53 14.13 -22.34
C GLY A 10 -23.94 12.95 -21.46
N ALA A 11 -23.51 11.77 -21.86
CA ALA A 11 -23.47 10.62 -20.97
C ALA A 11 -22.65 11.03 -19.75
N ALA A 12 -23.24 10.92 -18.55
CA ALA A 12 -22.52 11.15 -17.30
C ALA A 12 -21.24 10.29 -17.33
N GLU A 13 -20.08 10.95 -17.32
CA GLU A 13 -18.79 10.27 -17.28
C GLU A 13 -18.79 9.39 -16.03
N THR A 14 -18.88 8.08 -16.21
CA THR A 14 -18.84 7.14 -15.08
C THR A 14 -17.52 7.36 -14.36
N VAL A 15 -17.59 7.90 -13.14
CA VAL A 15 -16.41 8.19 -12.32
C VAL A 15 -15.72 6.85 -12.03
N TYR A 16 -14.48 6.69 -12.49
CA TYR A 16 -13.66 5.53 -12.18
C TYR A 16 -13.42 5.47 -10.67
N PRO A 17 -13.77 4.37 -9.98
CA PRO A 17 -13.60 4.28 -8.55
C PRO A 17 -12.10 4.28 -8.20
N ALA A 18 -11.70 5.06 -7.19
CA ALA A 18 -10.30 5.12 -6.75
C ALA A 18 -9.93 3.98 -5.78
N PHE A 19 -10.93 3.34 -5.21
CA PHE A 19 -10.75 2.26 -4.24
C PHE A 19 -11.86 1.22 -4.33
N ASP A 20 -11.58 0.05 -3.78
CA ASP A 20 -12.53 -1.02 -3.52
C ASP A 20 -12.56 -1.32 -2.02
N ARG A 21 -13.71 -1.71 -1.51
CA ARG A 21 -13.95 -2.04 -0.10
C ARG A 21 -14.23 -3.52 0.07
N VAL A 22 -13.60 -4.10 1.07
CA VAL A 22 -14.04 -5.38 1.65
C VAL A 22 -14.79 -5.06 2.94
N SER A 23 -16.02 -5.51 3.02
CA SER A 23 -16.83 -5.33 4.24
C SER A 23 -16.29 -6.19 5.38
N GLY A 24 -16.34 -5.65 6.60
CA GLY A 24 -15.94 -6.35 7.82
C GLY A 24 -16.56 -5.68 9.05
N ALA A 25 -16.35 -6.29 10.21
CA ALA A 25 -16.83 -5.75 11.48
C ALA A 25 -15.96 -4.55 11.90
N LEU A 26 -16.60 -3.42 12.21
CA LEU A 26 -15.90 -2.20 12.63
C LEU A 26 -15.20 -2.34 13.99
N ASP A 27 -15.58 -3.31 14.79
CA ASP A 27 -14.98 -3.67 16.09
C ASP A 27 -13.99 -4.84 15.99
N SER A 28 -13.62 -5.27 14.78
CA SER A 28 -12.66 -6.36 14.54
C SER A 28 -11.26 -6.11 15.09
N GLY A 29 -10.90 -4.86 15.34
CA GLY A 29 -9.61 -4.43 15.88
C GLY A 29 -8.51 -4.23 14.82
N ALA A 30 -8.79 -4.44 13.54
CA ALA A 30 -7.85 -4.16 12.47
C ALA A 30 -8.53 -3.59 11.23
N LEU A 31 -7.85 -2.67 10.53
CA LEU A 31 -8.13 -2.26 9.16
C LEU A 31 -6.99 -2.74 8.27
N ILE A 32 -7.32 -3.46 7.21
CA ILE A 32 -6.31 -3.94 6.25
C ILE A 32 -6.33 -3.01 5.03
N ILE A 33 -5.17 -2.61 4.55
CA ILE A 33 -5.07 -1.78 3.34
C ILE A 33 -4.10 -2.40 2.34
N CYS A 34 -4.31 -2.08 1.06
CA CYS A 34 -3.37 -2.42 0.00
C CYS A 34 -3.25 -1.23 -0.96
N ASP A 35 -2.16 -0.48 -0.81
CA ASP A 35 -1.90 0.73 -1.58
C ASP A 35 -1.67 0.42 -3.07
N HIS A 36 -1.05 -0.70 -3.39
CA HIS A 36 -0.66 -1.08 -4.74
C HIS A 36 -1.42 -2.33 -5.24
N ALA A 37 -2.73 -2.37 -5.02
CA ALA A 37 -3.55 -3.56 -5.26
C ALA A 37 -3.87 -3.82 -6.73
N SER A 38 -3.60 -2.88 -7.65
CA SER A 38 -4.05 -2.98 -9.04
C SER A 38 -3.05 -2.40 -10.03
N ASN A 39 -2.92 -3.06 -11.19
CA ASN A 39 -2.20 -2.55 -12.35
C ASN A 39 -3.11 -1.82 -13.36
N ALA A 40 -4.38 -1.64 -13.05
CA ALA A 40 -5.34 -1.03 -13.96
C ALA A 40 -4.99 0.42 -14.26
N ILE A 41 -5.07 0.78 -15.53
CA ILE A 41 -4.93 2.16 -15.99
C ILE A 41 -6.33 2.70 -16.27
N PRO A 42 -6.81 3.73 -15.54
CA PRO A 42 -8.13 4.31 -15.73
C PRO A 42 -8.37 4.81 -17.15
N PRO A 43 -9.64 4.85 -17.62
CA PRO A 43 -9.97 5.41 -18.92
C PRO A 43 -9.41 6.82 -19.12
N GLY A 44 -8.95 7.11 -20.34
CA GLY A 44 -8.34 8.40 -20.70
C GLY A 44 -6.82 8.44 -20.57
N TYR A 45 -6.19 7.45 -19.89
CA TYR A 45 -4.72 7.38 -19.74
C TYR A 45 -4.04 6.36 -20.67
N GLY A 46 -4.82 5.59 -21.45
CA GLY A 46 -4.30 4.54 -22.33
C GLY A 46 -3.51 3.49 -21.55
N THR A 47 -2.25 3.26 -21.94
CA THR A 47 -1.28 2.42 -21.20
C THR A 47 -0.14 3.27 -20.62
N LEU A 48 -0.31 4.58 -20.48
CA LEU A 48 0.76 5.54 -20.21
C LEU A 48 1.91 5.46 -21.22
N GLY A 49 1.65 4.93 -22.41
CA GLY A 49 2.64 4.72 -23.48
C GLY A 49 3.56 3.52 -23.25
N LEU A 50 3.27 2.70 -22.26
CA LEU A 50 4.00 1.46 -21.98
C LEU A 50 3.45 0.29 -22.82
N PRO A 51 4.27 -0.71 -23.18
CA PRO A 51 3.77 -1.98 -23.66
C PRO A 51 2.96 -2.69 -22.55
N ARG A 52 1.96 -3.48 -22.95
CA ARG A 52 1.05 -4.11 -21.97
C ARG A 52 1.78 -4.97 -20.93
N GLU A 53 2.80 -5.69 -21.38
CA GLU A 53 3.59 -6.59 -20.54
C GLU A 53 4.33 -5.82 -19.41
N ALA A 54 4.58 -4.54 -19.59
CA ALA A 54 5.18 -3.71 -18.55
C ALA A 54 4.17 -3.43 -17.40
N LEU A 55 2.87 -3.44 -17.68
CA LEU A 55 1.83 -3.25 -16.68
C LEU A 55 1.62 -4.50 -15.80
N ASP A 56 2.10 -5.67 -16.24
CA ASP A 56 2.05 -6.91 -15.47
C ASP A 56 3.28 -7.08 -14.55
N ARG A 57 4.19 -6.09 -14.58
CA ARG A 57 5.38 -6.08 -13.72
C ARG A 57 5.12 -5.33 -12.40
N HIS A 58 5.94 -5.62 -11.40
CA HIS A 58 5.95 -4.95 -10.09
C HIS A 58 6.11 -3.41 -10.15
N ILE A 59 6.47 -2.84 -11.29
CA ILE A 59 6.50 -1.39 -11.47
C ILE A 59 5.11 -0.76 -11.44
N ALA A 60 4.07 -1.53 -11.79
CA ALA A 60 2.70 -1.05 -11.90
C ALA A 60 1.85 -1.36 -10.66
N TYR A 61 2.14 -2.44 -9.95
CA TYR A 61 1.39 -2.90 -8.77
C TYR A 61 2.20 -3.93 -7.99
N ASP A 62 1.75 -4.28 -6.80
CA ASP A 62 2.36 -5.30 -5.95
C ASP A 62 1.69 -6.65 -6.21
N ILE A 63 2.40 -7.54 -6.93
CA ILE A 63 1.88 -8.82 -7.41
C ILE A 63 1.46 -9.71 -6.22
N GLY A 64 0.22 -10.20 -6.22
CA GLY A 64 -0.34 -11.07 -5.19
C GLY A 64 -0.83 -10.36 -3.93
N ALA A 65 -0.44 -9.09 -3.68
CA ALA A 65 -0.79 -8.35 -2.46
C ALA A 65 -2.31 -8.16 -2.28
N ALA A 66 -3.04 -7.94 -3.36
CA ALA A 66 -4.50 -7.79 -3.32
C ALA A 66 -5.21 -9.08 -2.87
N ASP A 67 -4.75 -10.26 -3.33
CA ASP A 67 -5.33 -11.56 -2.93
C ASP A 67 -5.03 -11.85 -1.46
N VAL A 68 -3.80 -11.59 -1.00
CA VAL A 68 -3.44 -11.68 0.43
C VAL A 68 -4.34 -10.75 1.26
N THR A 69 -4.50 -9.49 0.85
CA THR A 69 -5.33 -8.51 1.56
C THR A 69 -6.77 -8.97 1.70
N ARG A 70 -7.39 -9.45 0.63
CA ARG A 70 -8.78 -9.95 0.66
C ARG A 70 -8.93 -11.17 1.53
N ALA A 71 -8.00 -12.13 1.44
CA ALA A 71 -8.01 -13.34 2.25
C ALA A 71 -7.80 -13.02 3.75
N LEU A 72 -6.87 -12.11 4.06
CA LEU A 72 -6.58 -11.64 5.41
C LEU A 72 -7.81 -10.96 6.04
N ALA A 73 -8.43 -10.02 5.31
CA ALA A 73 -9.62 -9.31 5.73
C ALA A 73 -10.78 -10.28 6.02
N ALA A 74 -11.06 -11.20 5.11
CA ALA A 74 -12.12 -12.19 5.26
C ALA A 74 -11.91 -13.09 6.50
N GLN A 75 -10.68 -13.56 6.72
CA GLN A 75 -10.36 -14.46 7.83
C GLN A 75 -10.32 -13.74 9.20
N LEU A 76 -9.95 -12.46 9.24
CA LEU A 76 -10.03 -11.64 10.44
C LEU A 76 -11.44 -11.12 10.71
N GLY A 77 -12.33 -11.15 9.70
CA GLY A 77 -13.62 -10.48 9.75
C GLY A 77 -13.47 -8.96 9.72
N ALA A 78 -12.34 -8.44 9.27
CA ALA A 78 -11.96 -7.05 9.29
C ALA A 78 -12.33 -6.34 7.98
N PRO A 79 -12.62 -5.02 8.00
CA PRO A 79 -12.74 -4.26 6.77
C PRO A 79 -11.39 -4.14 6.06
N ALA A 80 -11.44 -3.99 4.72
CA ALA A 80 -10.25 -3.62 3.97
C ALA A 80 -10.54 -2.55 2.91
N VAL A 81 -9.51 -1.75 2.57
CA VAL A 81 -9.52 -0.76 1.50
C VAL A 81 -8.35 -1.03 0.56
N LEU A 82 -8.65 -1.20 -0.73
CA LEU A 82 -7.66 -1.51 -1.77
C LEU A 82 -7.71 -0.42 -2.85
N SER A 83 -6.55 0.04 -3.34
CA SER A 83 -6.52 0.89 -4.53
C SER A 83 -6.99 0.12 -5.77
N THR A 84 -7.63 0.80 -6.71
CA THR A 84 -8.14 0.17 -7.95
C THR A 84 -7.33 0.54 -9.19
N TYR A 85 -6.28 1.33 -9.02
CA TYR A 85 -5.48 1.87 -10.10
C TYR A 85 -3.99 1.61 -9.87
N SER A 86 -3.25 1.60 -10.98
CA SER A 86 -1.80 1.43 -10.95
C SER A 86 -1.09 2.60 -10.26
N ARG A 87 -0.08 2.30 -9.44
CA ARG A 87 0.84 3.29 -8.87
C ARG A 87 1.54 4.16 -9.90
N LEU A 88 1.56 3.76 -11.18
CA LEU A 88 2.10 4.56 -12.27
C LEU A 88 1.21 5.77 -12.63
N ILE A 89 -0.07 5.75 -12.30
CA ILE A 89 -0.96 6.92 -12.44
C ILE A 89 -0.56 7.99 -11.42
N ILE A 90 -0.56 7.62 -10.16
CA ILE A 90 -0.10 8.37 -9.00
C ILE A 90 0.08 7.37 -7.86
N ASP A 91 1.18 7.41 -7.15
CA ASP A 91 1.45 6.43 -6.10
C ASP A 91 0.67 6.77 -4.82
N PRO A 92 -0.36 5.97 -4.44
CA PRO A 92 -1.14 6.23 -3.23
C PRO A 92 -0.32 6.13 -1.94
N ASN A 93 0.83 5.43 -1.98
CA ASN A 93 1.73 5.28 -0.84
C ASN A 93 2.91 6.28 -0.88
N ARG A 94 2.68 7.48 -1.42
CA ARG A 94 3.66 8.59 -1.41
C ARG A 94 2.98 9.88 -0.97
N GLY A 95 3.74 10.73 -0.25
CA GLY A 95 3.31 12.09 0.07
C GLY A 95 3.21 12.98 -1.18
N LEU A 96 2.39 14.02 -1.10
CA LEU A 96 2.19 14.94 -2.24
C LEU A 96 3.46 15.70 -2.65
N ASP A 97 4.43 15.83 -1.75
CA ASP A 97 5.74 16.45 -1.98
C ASP A 97 6.83 15.45 -2.42
N ASP A 98 6.49 14.16 -2.50
CA ASP A 98 7.45 13.13 -2.91
C ASP A 98 7.75 13.23 -4.41
N PRO A 99 9.03 13.35 -4.83
CA PRO A 99 9.38 13.41 -6.24
C PRO A 99 9.04 12.13 -7.01
N THR A 100 8.75 11.03 -6.33
CA THR A 100 8.31 9.75 -6.91
C THR A 100 6.80 9.53 -6.86
N LEU A 101 6.03 10.54 -6.43
CA LEU A 101 4.57 10.49 -6.40
C LEU A 101 3.97 10.10 -7.76
N VAL A 102 4.51 10.63 -8.84
CA VAL A 102 4.21 10.19 -10.21
C VAL A 102 5.52 9.78 -10.89
N MET A 103 5.76 8.49 -10.95
CA MET A 103 7.01 7.95 -11.45
C MET A 103 7.14 8.16 -12.96
N ARG A 104 8.24 8.78 -13.38
CA ARG A 104 8.66 8.94 -14.79
C ARG A 104 9.57 7.81 -15.25
N TYR A 105 10.20 7.15 -14.30
CA TYR A 105 11.11 6.03 -14.52
C TYR A 105 10.97 5.04 -13.34
N SER A 106 10.83 3.77 -13.64
CA SER A 106 10.72 2.69 -12.64
C SER A 106 11.38 1.42 -13.19
N ASP A 107 12.36 0.91 -12.49
CA ASP A 107 13.08 -0.35 -12.77
C ASP A 107 13.35 -0.58 -14.26
N GLY A 108 14.14 0.30 -14.86
CA GLY A 108 14.55 0.22 -16.27
C GLY A 108 13.50 0.68 -17.28
N ALA A 109 12.27 0.96 -16.85
CA ALA A 109 11.19 1.42 -17.73
C ALA A 109 10.98 2.94 -17.63
N ILE A 110 11.05 3.64 -18.75
CA ILE A 110 10.56 5.01 -18.87
C ILE A 110 9.04 4.93 -19.03
N VAL A 111 8.29 5.79 -18.31
CA VAL A 111 6.83 5.92 -18.42
C VAL A 111 6.50 7.13 -19.29
N PRO A 112 6.24 6.94 -20.60
CA PRO A 112 6.13 8.06 -21.53
C PRO A 112 4.98 9.02 -21.17
N GLY A 113 3.85 8.49 -20.73
CA GLY A 113 2.68 9.27 -20.29
C GLY A 113 2.91 10.14 -19.05
N ASN A 114 4.02 9.91 -18.34
CA ASN A 114 4.40 10.71 -17.16
C ASN A 114 5.58 11.66 -17.42
N ALA A 115 6.24 11.54 -18.59
CA ALA A 115 7.51 12.24 -18.84
C ALA A 115 7.38 13.77 -18.72
N TYR A 116 6.28 14.34 -19.18
CA TYR A 116 6.07 15.78 -19.33
C TYR A 116 4.83 16.30 -18.62
N ILE A 117 4.27 15.56 -17.63
CA ILE A 117 3.12 16.06 -16.88
C ILE A 117 3.52 17.27 -16.03
N ASP A 118 2.60 18.23 -15.96
CA ASP A 118 2.73 19.45 -15.18
C ASP A 118 2.04 19.33 -13.80
N ALA A 119 2.13 20.38 -13.02
CA ALA A 119 1.51 20.45 -11.70
C ALA A 119 -0.04 20.35 -11.75
N ALA A 120 -0.66 20.84 -12.84
CA ALA A 120 -2.11 20.77 -13.01
C ALA A 120 -2.58 19.32 -13.20
N GLU A 121 -1.84 18.54 -13.99
CA GLU A 121 -2.12 17.12 -14.19
C GLU A 121 -1.87 16.32 -12.91
N ILE A 122 -0.80 16.61 -12.16
CA ILE A 122 -0.55 15.98 -10.86
C ILE A 122 -1.70 16.29 -9.90
N ALA A 123 -2.15 17.54 -9.81
CA ALA A 123 -3.27 17.92 -8.96
C ALA A 123 -4.57 17.22 -9.38
N ARG A 124 -4.83 17.08 -10.69
CA ARG A 124 -5.98 16.35 -11.21
C ARG A 124 -5.97 14.88 -10.82
N ARG A 125 -4.83 14.19 -10.96
CA ARG A 125 -4.68 12.79 -10.54
C ARG A 125 -4.81 12.64 -9.03
N SER A 126 -4.21 13.56 -8.27
CA SER A 126 -4.33 13.59 -6.81
C SER A 126 -5.79 13.69 -6.38
N GLY A 127 -6.56 14.65 -6.91
CA GLY A 127 -7.97 14.83 -6.57
C GLY A 127 -8.88 13.67 -7.03
N ARG A 128 -8.50 12.98 -8.12
CA ARG A 128 -9.32 11.91 -8.71
C ARG A 128 -9.03 10.52 -8.11
N PHE A 129 -7.81 10.25 -7.69
CA PHE A 129 -7.39 8.90 -7.30
C PHE A 129 -6.77 8.87 -5.89
N TRP A 130 -5.73 9.67 -5.64
CA TRP A 130 -4.96 9.65 -4.41
C TRP A 130 -5.79 10.09 -3.20
N ALA A 131 -6.44 11.24 -3.28
CA ALA A 131 -7.20 11.79 -2.17
C ALA A 131 -8.43 10.95 -1.80
N PRO A 132 -9.28 10.47 -2.75
CA PRO A 132 -10.41 9.63 -2.42
C PRO A 132 -10.02 8.31 -1.75
N TYR A 133 -8.92 7.66 -2.18
CA TYR A 133 -8.41 6.44 -1.56
C TYR A 133 -8.01 6.68 -0.10
N ARG A 134 -7.21 7.71 0.16
CA ARG A 134 -6.78 8.04 1.53
C ARG A 134 -7.91 8.52 2.42
N GLN A 135 -8.85 9.30 1.88
CA GLN A 135 -10.04 9.72 2.59
C GLN A 135 -10.90 8.53 3.02
N GLU A 136 -11.00 7.51 2.17
CA GLU A 136 -11.73 6.29 2.51
C GLU A 136 -11.08 5.52 3.68
N ILE A 137 -9.76 5.37 3.66
CA ILE A 137 -9.03 4.75 4.77
C ILE A 137 -9.28 5.56 6.07
N ALA A 138 -9.13 6.88 6.00
CA ALA A 138 -9.35 7.76 7.14
C ALA A 138 -10.79 7.66 7.69
N ALA A 139 -11.79 7.67 6.81
CA ALA A 139 -13.20 7.52 7.20
C ALA A 139 -13.50 6.15 7.81
N THR A 140 -12.88 5.08 7.29
CA THR A 140 -13.02 3.74 7.87
C THR A 140 -12.38 3.68 9.27
N VAL A 141 -11.19 4.26 9.45
CA VAL A 141 -10.56 4.40 10.77
C VAL A 141 -11.47 5.15 11.73
N ASP A 142 -12.03 6.29 11.31
CA ASP A 142 -12.92 7.09 12.16
C ASP A 142 -14.18 6.31 12.57
N ALA A 143 -14.76 5.55 11.64
CA ALA A 143 -15.90 4.68 11.92
C ALA A 143 -15.55 3.54 12.91
N MET A 144 -14.36 2.95 12.79
CA MET A 144 -13.88 1.93 13.73
C MET A 144 -13.62 2.53 15.11
N MET A 145 -12.97 3.68 15.20
CA MET A 145 -12.72 4.38 16.48
C MET A 145 -14.02 4.78 17.17
N ALA A 146 -15.09 5.05 16.44
CA ALA A 146 -16.40 5.35 16.99
C ALA A 146 -17.04 4.14 17.71
N THR A 147 -16.54 2.91 17.53
CA THR A 147 -16.95 1.72 18.30
C THR A 147 -16.38 1.70 19.72
N GLY A 148 -15.41 2.57 20.04
CA GLY A 148 -14.77 2.69 21.35
C GLY A 148 -13.36 2.11 21.43
N GLU A 149 -12.87 1.46 20.38
CA GLU A 149 -11.51 0.92 20.31
C GLU A 149 -10.78 1.37 19.02
N SER A 150 -9.47 1.56 19.13
CA SER A 150 -8.67 1.95 17.96
C SER A 150 -8.26 0.72 17.16
N PRO A 151 -8.38 0.76 15.81
CA PRO A 151 -7.89 -0.34 14.99
C PRO A 151 -6.36 -0.32 14.88
N ALA A 152 -5.76 -1.50 14.69
CA ALA A 152 -4.46 -1.64 14.09
C ALA A 152 -4.54 -1.39 12.57
N LEU A 153 -3.67 -0.58 11.99
CA LEU A 153 -3.59 -0.40 10.54
C LEU A 153 -2.51 -1.32 9.96
N ILE A 154 -2.93 -2.28 9.13
CA ILE A 154 -2.03 -3.25 8.50
C ILE A 154 -2.01 -3.02 7.00
N SER A 155 -0.88 -2.56 6.45
CA SER A 155 -0.68 -2.38 5.02
C SER A 155 0.00 -3.60 4.41
N ILE A 156 -0.56 -4.13 3.31
CA ILE A 156 -0.05 -5.32 2.62
C ILE A 156 0.58 -4.91 1.30
N HIS A 157 1.84 -5.29 1.14
CA HIS A 157 2.67 -5.06 -0.02
C HIS A 157 3.36 -6.34 -0.51
N SER A 158 4.00 -6.28 -1.66
CA SER A 158 4.91 -7.32 -2.12
C SER A 158 6.12 -6.74 -2.85
N PHE A 159 7.23 -7.46 -2.78
CA PHE A 159 8.49 -7.06 -3.38
C PHE A 159 9.09 -8.15 -4.27
N THR A 160 9.95 -7.74 -5.22
CA THR A 160 10.63 -8.66 -6.13
C THR A 160 11.73 -9.46 -5.45
N ALA A 161 11.86 -10.75 -5.81
CA ALA A 161 12.95 -11.61 -5.32
C ALA A 161 14.34 -11.11 -5.75
N VAL A 162 14.42 -10.45 -6.90
CA VAL A 162 15.67 -9.89 -7.42
C VAL A 162 15.51 -8.41 -7.70
N TRP A 163 16.43 -7.60 -7.21
CA TRP A 163 16.47 -6.17 -7.47
C TRP A 163 17.86 -5.76 -7.95
N ARG A 164 17.96 -5.27 -9.20
CA ARG A 164 19.23 -4.84 -9.81
C ARG A 164 20.35 -5.89 -9.71
N GLY A 165 19.99 -7.18 -9.90
CA GLY A 165 20.93 -8.31 -9.81
C GLY A 165 21.20 -8.81 -8.39
N PHE A 166 20.73 -8.12 -7.36
CA PHE A 166 20.82 -8.58 -5.96
C PHE A 166 19.65 -9.50 -5.64
N LEU A 167 19.93 -10.74 -5.24
CA LEU A 167 18.94 -11.68 -4.72
C LEU A 167 18.60 -11.30 -3.27
N ARG A 168 17.35 -10.91 -3.05
CA ARG A 168 16.82 -10.58 -1.72
C ARG A 168 16.53 -11.86 -0.95
N PRO A 169 17.16 -12.09 0.19
CA PRO A 169 16.99 -13.34 0.94
C PRO A 169 15.61 -13.42 1.58
N TRP A 170 15.06 -12.29 2.01
CA TRP A 170 13.84 -12.23 2.80
C TRP A 170 12.65 -12.81 2.04
N LYS A 171 11.85 -13.61 2.71
CA LYS A 171 10.53 -14.07 2.26
C LYS A 171 9.44 -13.12 2.72
N PHE A 172 9.66 -12.51 3.88
CA PHE A 172 8.72 -11.66 4.57
C PHE A 172 9.45 -10.48 5.22
N GLY A 173 8.97 -9.28 5.01
CA GLY A 173 9.46 -8.06 5.65
C GLY A 173 8.39 -7.43 6.53
N VAL A 174 8.79 -6.91 7.68
CA VAL A 174 7.94 -6.08 8.53
C VAL A 174 8.58 -4.71 8.61
N LEU A 175 7.90 -3.72 8.02
CA LEU A 175 8.38 -2.35 7.97
C LEU A 175 7.65 -1.51 9.00
N TRP A 176 8.39 -0.71 9.73
CA TRP A 176 7.87 0.11 10.81
C TRP A 176 8.77 1.30 11.11
N ASP A 177 8.21 2.33 11.77
CA ASP A 177 8.97 3.53 12.18
C ASP A 177 9.45 3.40 13.64
N ARG A 178 8.61 3.79 14.60
CA ARG A 178 8.95 3.77 16.03
C ARG A 178 7.97 2.96 16.88
N ASP A 179 6.77 2.73 16.37
CA ASP A 179 5.75 1.96 17.06
C ASP A 179 6.02 0.46 16.93
N ASP A 180 6.48 -0.15 17.98
CA ASP A 180 6.88 -1.56 18.04
C ASP A 180 5.74 -2.53 18.41
N ARG A 181 4.52 -2.01 18.71
CA ARG A 181 3.41 -2.80 19.27
C ARG A 181 2.96 -3.96 18.39
N ILE A 182 3.00 -3.80 17.08
CA ILE A 182 2.69 -4.86 16.10
C ILE A 182 3.97 -5.47 15.52
N PRO A 183 4.96 -4.66 15.04
CA PRO A 183 6.10 -5.18 14.30
C PRO A 183 6.94 -6.17 15.10
N GLN A 184 7.36 -5.82 16.30
CA GLN A 184 8.26 -6.67 17.07
C GLN A 184 7.64 -8.02 17.48
N PRO A 185 6.39 -8.07 18.03
CA PRO A 185 5.74 -9.36 18.27
C PRO A 185 5.54 -10.18 16.99
N LEU A 186 5.22 -9.53 15.84
CA LEU A 186 5.06 -10.23 14.57
C LEU A 186 6.38 -10.83 14.07
N ILE A 187 7.48 -10.07 14.12
CA ILE A 187 8.83 -10.56 13.76
C ILE A 187 9.20 -11.76 14.62
N GLN A 188 9.01 -11.68 15.94
CA GLN A 188 9.31 -12.79 16.85
C GLN A 188 8.44 -14.03 16.55
N ALA A 189 7.16 -13.83 16.23
CA ALA A 189 6.28 -14.92 15.87
C ALA A 189 6.67 -15.58 14.53
N LEU A 190 7.13 -14.80 13.53
CA LEU A 190 7.64 -15.31 12.26
C LEU A 190 8.94 -16.09 12.45
N LEU A 191 9.85 -15.61 13.28
CA LEU A 191 11.12 -16.31 13.60
C LEU A 191 10.89 -17.61 14.38
N ALA A 192 9.75 -17.78 15.02
CA ALA A 192 9.36 -19.02 15.70
C ALA A 192 8.73 -20.06 14.76
N GLU A 193 8.42 -19.69 13.49
CA GLU A 193 7.89 -20.63 12.51
C GLU A 193 8.97 -21.64 12.07
N PRO A 194 8.66 -22.94 12.04
CA PRO A 194 9.68 -23.98 11.82
C PRO A 194 10.27 -24.01 10.40
N ASP A 195 9.58 -23.37 9.43
CA ASP A 195 9.96 -23.30 8.02
C ASP A 195 10.55 -21.93 7.61
N LEU A 196 10.78 -21.03 8.58
CA LEU A 196 11.44 -19.75 8.38
C LEU A 196 12.76 -19.68 9.15
N SER A 197 13.77 -19.14 8.51
CA SER A 197 15.06 -18.82 9.13
C SER A 197 15.14 -17.33 9.45
N ALA A 198 16.18 -16.93 10.19
CA ALA A 198 16.44 -15.53 10.47
C ALA A 198 16.67 -14.70 9.18
N ASP A 199 17.25 -15.31 8.15
CA ASP A 199 17.49 -14.65 6.86
C ASP A 199 16.21 -14.48 6.04
N ASP A 200 15.14 -15.23 6.34
CA ASP A 200 13.87 -15.15 5.66
C ASP A 200 13.00 -13.99 6.13
N VAL A 201 13.29 -13.42 7.32
CA VAL A 201 12.47 -12.39 7.97
C VAL A 201 13.24 -11.06 8.04
N GLY A 202 12.74 -10.06 7.34
CA GLY A 202 13.31 -8.72 7.30
C GLY A 202 12.69 -7.81 8.38
N ASP A 203 13.53 -7.23 9.24
CA ASP A 203 13.18 -6.13 10.14
C ASP A 203 13.59 -4.81 9.49
N ASN A 204 12.60 -4.06 8.97
CA ASN A 204 12.84 -2.92 8.07
C ASN A 204 13.68 -3.29 6.83
N GLU A 205 13.40 -4.46 6.28
CA GLU A 205 13.97 -4.96 5.04
C GLU A 205 12.85 -5.55 4.14
N PRO A 206 12.90 -5.35 2.83
CA PRO A 206 13.95 -4.70 2.03
C PRO A 206 13.88 -3.17 2.00
N TYR A 207 12.99 -2.54 2.74
CA TYR A 207 12.81 -1.08 2.81
C TYR A 207 12.69 -0.62 4.28
N ASP A 208 12.91 0.68 4.53
CA ASP A 208 12.67 1.30 5.83
C ASP A 208 11.20 1.76 5.93
N GLY A 209 10.51 1.43 7.01
CA GLY A 209 9.13 1.83 7.28
C GLY A 209 8.95 3.31 7.68
N ALA A 210 10.04 4.05 7.89
CA ALA A 210 9.97 5.50 8.17
C ALA A 210 9.95 6.31 6.88
N LEU A 211 8.83 6.30 6.16
CA LEU A 211 8.65 7.03 4.92
C LEU A 211 7.66 8.20 5.09
N ALA A 212 8.18 9.43 5.07
CA ALA A 212 7.36 10.62 5.24
C ALA A 212 6.25 10.72 4.19
N GLY A 213 5.01 10.94 4.65
CA GLY A 213 3.85 11.13 3.80
C GLY A 213 3.31 9.86 3.15
N ASP A 214 3.78 8.67 3.50
CA ASP A 214 3.12 7.44 3.09
C ASP A 214 1.78 7.24 3.84
N THR A 215 1.05 6.20 3.50
CA THR A 215 -0.28 5.95 4.07
C THR A 215 -0.21 5.65 5.57
N ILE A 216 0.80 4.91 6.01
CA ILE A 216 1.02 4.59 7.43
C ILE A 216 1.37 5.85 8.21
N ASP A 217 2.30 6.68 7.72
CA ASP A 217 2.74 7.91 8.38
C ASP A 217 1.58 8.89 8.58
N GLU A 218 0.83 9.20 7.51
CA GLU A 218 -0.24 10.21 7.58
C GLU A 218 -1.51 9.73 8.30
N ILE A 219 -1.84 8.44 8.24
CA ILE A 219 -3.11 7.94 8.79
C ILE A 219 -2.93 7.24 10.13
N ALA A 220 -1.93 6.37 10.26
CA ALA A 220 -1.73 5.61 11.48
C ALA A 220 -0.81 6.32 12.48
N THR A 221 0.42 6.63 12.09
CA THR A 221 1.42 7.24 12.97
C THR A 221 0.94 8.59 13.50
N ALA A 222 0.40 9.44 12.64
CA ALA A 222 -0.14 10.76 13.03
C ALA A 222 -1.31 10.69 14.03
N ARG A 223 -2.00 9.54 14.14
CA ARG A 223 -3.12 9.31 15.07
C ARG A 223 -2.74 8.42 16.26
N GLY A 224 -1.49 7.99 16.36
CA GLY A 224 -0.99 7.07 17.39
C GLY A 224 -1.58 5.67 17.31
N LEU A 225 -2.09 5.26 16.14
CA LEU A 225 -2.61 3.92 15.90
C LEU A 225 -1.47 2.93 15.76
N SER A 226 -1.63 1.74 16.34
CA SER A 226 -0.68 0.66 16.10
C SER A 226 -0.70 0.26 14.62
N ASN A 227 0.46 -0.03 14.06
CA ASN A 227 0.56 -0.26 12.63
C ASN A 227 1.74 -1.15 12.27
N ALA A 228 1.66 -1.74 11.07
CA ALA A 228 2.77 -2.40 10.40
C ALA A 228 2.53 -2.39 8.89
N LEU A 229 3.58 -2.20 8.11
CA LEU A 229 3.57 -2.49 6.69
C LEU A 229 4.24 -3.85 6.48
N ILE A 230 3.52 -4.75 5.86
CA ILE A 230 3.94 -6.12 5.60
C ILE A 230 4.32 -6.26 4.14
N GLU A 231 5.54 -6.70 3.91
CA GLU A 231 6.11 -7.00 2.59
C GLU A 231 6.26 -8.49 2.41
N ILE A 232 5.68 -9.06 1.35
CA ILE A 232 5.82 -10.48 1.03
C ILE A 232 6.53 -10.60 -0.31
N ARG A 233 7.53 -11.48 -0.40
CA ARG A 233 8.23 -11.69 -1.67
C ARG A 233 7.26 -12.26 -2.70
N GLN A 234 7.09 -11.57 -3.83
CA GLN A 234 6.00 -11.78 -4.79
C GLN A 234 5.93 -13.20 -5.38
N ASP A 235 7.08 -13.88 -5.55
CA ASP A 235 7.15 -15.25 -6.06
C ASP A 235 6.47 -16.28 -5.16
N LEU A 236 6.27 -15.91 -3.88
CA LEU A 236 5.58 -16.75 -2.89
C LEU A 236 4.06 -16.59 -2.92
N ILE A 237 3.54 -15.52 -3.54
CA ILE A 237 2.12 -15.15 -3.51
C ILE A 237 1.53 -14.82 -4.88
N VAL A 238 2.26 -15.07 -5.97
CA VAL A 238 1.76 -14.87 -7.34
C VAL A 238 0.58 -15.77 -7.65
N GLU A 239 0.59 -17.00 -7.14
CA GLU A 239 -0.53 -17.93 -7.26
C GLU A 239 -1.52 -17.70 -6.12
N LYS A 240 -2.82 -17.64 -6.47
CA LYS A 240 -3.88 -17.29 -5.51
C LYS A 240 -3.94 -18.22 -4.29
N ASP A 241 -3.74 -19.52 -4.49
CA ASP A 241 -3.76 -20.49 -3.39
C ASP A 241 -2.61 -20.25 -2.41
N ASN A 242 -1.44 -19.86 -2.93
CA ASN A 242 -0.30 -19.47 -2.11
C ASN A 242 -0.57 -18.16 -1.36
N ALA A 243 -1.20 -17.18 -2.01
CA ALA A 243 -1.60 -15.92 -1.35
C ALA A 243 -2.57 -16.17 -0.19
N ILE A 244 -3.53 -17.11 -0.36
CA ILE A 244 -4.44 -17.54 0.71
C ILE A 244 -3.68 -18.22 1.85
N ALA A 245 -2.76 -19.14 1.55
CA ALA A 245 -1.96 -19.84 2.56
C ALA A 245 -1.08 -18.87 3.38
N TRP A 246 -0.47 -17.85 2.73
CA TRP A 246 0.25 -16.80 3.42
C TRP A 246 -0.67 -15.92 4.27
N ALA A 247 -1.87 -15.60 3.79
CA ALA A 247 -2.86 -14.87 4.59
C ALA A 247 -3.27 -15.67 5.83
N GLU A 248 -3.49 -16.98 5.74
CA GLU A 248 -3.79 -17.86 6.87
C GLU A 248 -2.67 -17.83 7.93
N ARG A 249 -1.42 -17.90 7.51
CA ARG A 249 -0.26 -17.76 8.38
C ARG A 249 -0.27 -16.41 9.08
N ILE A 250 -0.41 -15.33 8.33
CA ILE A 250 -0.43 -13.96 8.87
C ILE A 250 -1.57 -13.79 9.88
N VAL A 251 -2.78 -14.26 9.58
CA VAL A 251 -3.93 -14.22 10.50
C VAL A 251 -3.61 -14.91 11.82
N ARG A 252 -3.04 -16.12 11.77
CA ARG A 252 -2.69 -16.89 12.96
C ARG A 252 -1.69 -16.15 13.85
N LEU A 253 -0.71 -15.49 13.24
CA LEU A 253 0.32 -14.73 13.96
C LEU A 253 -0.19 -13.37 14.44
N LEU A 254 -0.96 -12.64 13.62
CA LEU A 254 -1.46 -11.31 13.96
C LEU A 254 -2.61 -11.32 14.97
N ARG A 255 -3.49 -12.32 14.92
CA ARG A 255 -4.71 -12.35 15.75
C ARG A 255 -4.44 -12.11 17.24
N PRO A 256 -3.50 -12.79 17.92
CA PRO A 256 -3.18 -12.51 19.31
C PRO A 256 -2.57 -11.12 19.53
N ILE A 257 -1.80 -10.60 18.55
CA ILE A 257 -1.13 -9.31 18.63
C ILE A 257 -2.16 -8.16 18.55
N ILE A 258 -3.09 -8.21 17.59
CA ILE A 258 -4.14 -7.19 17.48
C ILE A 258 -5.20 -7.30 18.59
N ALA A 259 -5.33 -8.45 19.25
CA ALA A 259 -6.20 -8.62 20.40
C ALA A 259 -5.60 -8.04 21.68
N ASP A 260 -4.29 -7.79 21.72
CA ASP A 260 -3.66 -7.15 22.87
C ASP A 260 -4.16 -5.71 23.02
N ARG A 261 -4.52 -5.34 24.27
CA ARG A 261 -5.00 -3.99 24.58
C ARG A 261 -4.01 -2.89 24.19
N ARG A 262 -2.71 -3.15 24.24
CA ARG A 262 -1.66 -2.20 23.81
C ARG A 262 -1.83 -1.82 22.33
N SER A 263 -2.18 -2.80 21.49
CA SER A 263 -2.41 -2.59 20.05
C SER A 263 -3.69 -1.83 19.75
N ARG A 264 -4.63 -1.78 20.71
CA ARG A 264 -5.93 -1.11 20.58
C ARG A 264 -6.01 0.23 21.32
N THR A 265 -4.92 0.72 21.86
CA THR A 265 -4.85 1.99 22.60
C THR A 265 -3.95 2.95 21.85
N PRO A 266 -4.43 4.15 21.46
CA PRO A 266 -3.58 5.13 20.81
C PRO A 266 -2.40 5.53 21.67
N ALA A 267 -1.21 5.65 21.07
CA ALA A 267 -0.01 6.11 21.75
C ALA A 267 0.92 6.82 20.76
N ASP A 268 1.53 7.90 21.20
CA ASP A 268 2.49 8.67 20.38
C ASP A 268 3.91 8.16 20.64
N PHE A 269 4.53 7.56 19.61
CA PHE A 269 5.92 7.13 19.60
C PHE A 269 6.82 8.11 18.83
N GLY A 270 6.23 9.17 18.24
CA GLY A 270 6.91 10.05 17.30
C GLY A 270 7.26 9.34 15.99
N THR A 271 8.08 9.98 15.16
CA THR A 271 8.49 9.45 13.86
C THR A 271 9.97 9.68 13.57
N ARG A 272 10.62 8.76 12.85
CA ARG A 272 11.93 8.93 12.19
C ARG A 272 11.76 9.52 10.79
N ALA A 273 10.55 9.46 10.23
CA ALA A 273 10.25 10.01 8.92
C ALA A 273 10.50 11.53 8.94
N ARG A 274 11.32 12.03 8.02
CA ARG A 274 11.66 13.45 7.94
C ARG A 274 11.04 14.05 6.69
N THR A 275 10.31 15.15 6.86
CA THR A 275 9.77 15.92 5.75
C THR A 275 10.89 16.41 4.83
N GLY A 276 10.68 16.35 3.54
CA GLY A 276 11.45 16.72 2.33
C GLY A 276 12.85 17.33 2.37
N ALA A 277 13.26 17.96 3.45
CA ALA A 277 14.57 18.64 3.53
C ALA A 277 15.78 17.70 3.67
N HIS A 278 15.59 16.43 4.06
CA HIS A 278 16.70 15.50 4.36
C HIS A 278 16.92 14.36 3.36
N ARG A 279 16.10 14.24 2.30
CA ARG A 279 16.26 13.18 1.27
C ARG A 279 17.49 13.32 0.36
N ARG A 280 18.21 14.46 0.40
CA ARG A 280 19.37 14.72 -0.46
C ARG A 280 20.69 14.07 0.02
N GLY A 281 20.73 13.43 1.18
CA GLY A 281 21.97 12.99 1.83
C GLY A 281 22.37 11.53 1.67
N LYS A 282 21.52 10.63 1.13
CA LYS A 282 21.81 9.19 1.07
C LYS A 282 21.93 8.61 -0.36
N LEU A 283 22.15 9.46 -1.37
CA LEU A 283 22.50 9.01 -2.74
C LEU A 283 24.00 9.15 -3.01
N SER A 284 24.85 8.96 -2.03
CA SER A 284 26.30 8.90 -2.27
C SER A 284 26.88 7.76 -1.45
N THR A 285 27.59 6.94 -2.18
CA THR A 285 28.53 5.87 -1.83
C THR A 285 27.96 4.46 -1.91
N ALA A 286 27.90 3.94 -3.14
CA ALA A 286 28.44 2.63 -3.47
C ALA A 286 29.03 2.76 -4.88
N THR A 287 30.31 3.04 -4.94
CA THR A 287 31.19 2.75 -6.08
C THR A 287 31.29 1.25 -6.29
#